data_b0612f4a256bc695575f78fccb6f4897
#
_entry.id   b0612f4a256bc695575f78fccb6f4897
#
_cell.length_a   1.000
_cell.length_b   1.000
_cell.length_c   1.000
_cell.angle_alpha   90.00
_cell.angle_beta   90.00
_cell.angle_gamma   90.00
#
_symmetry.space_group_name_H-M   'P 1'
#
loop_
_entity.id
_entity.type
_entity.pdbx_description
1 polymer ?
#
loop_
_entity_poly.entity_id
_entity_poly.type
_entity_poly.pdbx_seq_one_letter_code
_entity_poly.pdbx_strand_id
1 'polypeptide(L)'
;MKRLLLLCSFILMVLTASAQTGAVIHSEELTYNFGTIAEEAGLASHVFIVQNTGDKPLVINRVTASCGCTRPEWSKEPVSPGKTTEVKVSYDPAGRPGPFTKIISIYSNGKKGSFNLAVKGTVTPRPFRPDFSYPYSIGELKLHTKNVLFSSVIPTATSGERVMILNSGKEELSVQTDKLPSYLMAEINPSVLKPGKTGE
;
A
#
# COMPACT_ATOMS: atom_id res chain seq x y z
N MET A 1 -32.01 53.17 -28.04
CA MET A 1 -32.47 51.79 -28.03
C MET A 1 -31.34 50.79 -28.28
N LYS A 2 -30.51 50.89 -29.31
CA LYS A 2 -29.39 49.92 -29.56
C LYS A 2 -28.36 49.76 -28.43
N ARG A 3 -28.02 50.87 -27.74
CA ARG A 3 -27.04 50.84 -26.61
C ARG A 3 -27.61 50.19 -25.34
N LEU A 4 -28.91 50.27 -25.13
CA LEU A 4 -29.62 49.65 -24.00
C LEU A 4 -29.74 48.14 -24.21
N LEU A 5 -29.98 47.69 -25.44
CA LEU A 5 -30.02 46.29 -25.84
C LEU A 5 -28.64 45.59 -25.69
N LEU A 6 -27.54 46.27 -26.00
CA LEU A 6 -26.18 45.77 -25.80
C LEU A 6 -25.80 45.60 -24.34
N LEU A 7 -26.23 46.56 -23.48
CA LEU A 7 -26.02 46.46 -22.02
C LEU A 7 -26.84 45.30 -21.39
N CYS A 8 -28.08 45.11 -21.79
CA CYS A 8 -28.89 43.94 -21.37
C CYS A 8 -28.33 42.62 -21.84
N SER A 9 -27.78 42.54 -23.06
CA SER A 9 -27.12 41.35 -23.60
C SER A 9 -25.85 41.00 -22.82
N PHE A 10 -25.06 42.01 -22.41
CA PHE A 10 -23.84 41.79 -21.61
C PHE A 10 -24.11 41.35 -20.17
N ILE A 11 -25.18 41.88 -19.56
CA ILE A 11 -25.65 41.48 -18.22
C ILE A 11 -26.19 40.02 -18.23
N LEU A 12 -26.86 39.62 -19.31
CA LEU A 12 -27.39 38.24 -19.44
C LEU A 12 -26.29 37.17 -19.65
N MET A 13 -25.13 37.56 -20.18
CA MET A 13 -23.98 36.65 -20.42
C MET A 13 -23.17 36.34 -19.16
N VAL A 14 -23.32 37.13 -18.10
CA VAL A 14 -22.59 36.90 -16.83
C VAL A 14 -23.35 35.95 -15.89
N LEU A 15 -24.60 35.59 -16.15
CA LEU A 15 -25.45 34.78 -15.29
C LEU A 15 -25.43 33.27 -15.57
N THR A 16 -24.59 32.80 -16.50
CA THR A 16 -24.41 31.36 -16.69
C THR A 16 -23.24 30.79 -15.84
N ALA A 17 -23.15 31.23 -14.58
CA ALA A 17 -22.39 30.48 -13.59
C ALA A 17 -23.10 29.13 -13.41
N SER A 18 -22.57 28.07 -14.02
CA SER A 18 -23.07 26.70 -13.84
C SER A 18 -23.07 26.39 -12.36
N ALA A 19 -24.22 26.44 -11.75
CA ALA A 19 -24.40 26.04 -10.37
C ALA A 19 -24.03 24.56 -10.26
N GLN A 20 -22.84 24.27 -9.75
CA GLN A 20 -22.45 22.90 -9.37
C GLN A 20 -23.28 22.54 -8.15
N THR A 21 -24.49 21.99 -8.38
CA THR A 21 -25.35 21.55 -7.31
C THR A 21 -24.83 20.24 -6.73
N GLY A 22 -24.31 20.27 -5.50
CA GLY A 22 -23.86 19.10 -4.76
C GLY A 22 -22.43 19.17 -4.22
N ALA A 23 -22.08 18.21 -3.39
CA ALA A 23 -20.72 18.05 -2.91
C ALA A 23 -19.80 17.53 -4.02
N VAL A 24 -18.59 18.01 -4.11
CA VAL A 24 -17.56 17.57 -5.07
C VAL A 24 -16.25 17.38 -4.34
N ILE A 25 -15.75 16.15 -4.38
CA ILE A 25 -14.45 15.80 -3.80
C ILE A 25 -13.33 16.04 -4.81
N HIS A 26 -12.26 16.66 -4.35
CA HIS A 26 -11.06 16.94 -5.13
C HIS A 26 -9.81 16.75 -4.26
N SER A 27 -8.68 16.38 -4.85
CA SER A 27 -7.36 16.42 -4.25
C SER A 27 -6.34 16.73 -5.33
N GLU A 28 -5.40 17.61 -5.04
CA GLU A 28 -4.27 17.94 -5.93
C GLU A 28 -3.32 16.74 -6.07
N GLU A 29 -3.16 15.98 -4.99
CA GLU A 29 -2.33 14.77 -4.97
C GLU A 29 -3.20 13.52 -4.98
N LEU A 30 -3.15 12.77 -6.08
CA LEU A 30 -3.88 11.51 -6.22
C LEU A 30 -3.02 10.29 -5.88
N THR A 31 -1.69 10.43 -5.92
CA THR A 31 -0.77 9.33 -5.68
C THR A 31 0.45 9.84 -4.93
N TYR A 32 0.70 9.25 -3.77
CA TYR A 32 1.93 9.48 -3.01
C TYR A 32 2.91 8.34 -3.20
N ASN A 33 4.20 8.66 -3.37
CA ASN A 33 5.27 7.68 -3.49
C ASN A 33 6.17 7.73 -2.25
N PHE A 34 6.12 6.66 -1.44
CA PHE A 34 6.99 6.50 -0.28
C PHE A 34 8.48 6.30 -0.65
N GLY A 35 8.77 6.11 -1.94
CA GLY A 35 10.12 5.73 -2.36
C GLY A 35 10.48 4.33 -1.90
N THR A 36 11.71 4.19 -1.38
CA THR A 36 12.20 2.93 -0.82
C THR A 36 12.10 2.98 0.70
N ILE A 37 11.40 2.01 1.29
CA ILE A 37 11.22 1.86 2.74
C ILE A 37 11.74 0.49 3.19
N ALA A 38 12.34 0.43 4.38
CA ALA A 38 12.79 -0.85 4.93
C ALA A 38 11.61 -1.67 5.47
N GLU A 39 11.68 -2.99 5.33
CA GLU A 39 10.66 -3.90 5.85
C GLU A 39 10.42 -3.75 7.37
N GLU A 40 11.44 -3.36 8.12
CA GLU A 40 11.38 -3.15 9.57
C GLU A 40 11.24 -1.67 10.00
N ALA A 41 10.96 -0.77 9.05
CA ALA A 41 10.82 0.67 9.35
C ALA A 41 9.57 1.02 10.17
N GLY A 42 8.67 0.06 10.40
CA GLY A 42 7.36 0.31 10.98
C GLY A 42 6.39 0.93 9.97
N LEU A 43 5.31 1.54 10.46
CA LEU A 43 4.28 2.11 9.60
C LEU A 43 4.79 3.32 8.82
N ALA A 44 4.70 3.26 7.50
CA ALA A 44 4.89 4.42 6.63
C ALA A 44 3.55 5.15 6.46
N SER A 45 3.51 6.44 6.78
CA SER A 45 2.26 7.22 6.79
C SER A 45 2.36 8.47 5.92
N HIS A 46 1.25 8.80 5.26
CA HIS A 46 1.09 10.03 4.49
C HIS A 46 -0.31 10.62 4.71
N VAL A 47 -0.42 11.94 4.63
CA VAL A 47 -1.68 12.66 4.78
C VAL A 47 -2.05 13.31 3.45
N PHE A 48 -3.14 12.83 2.84
CA PHE A 48 -3.74 13.48 1.69
C PHE A 48 -4.66 14.60 2.12
N ILE A 49 -4.58 15.75 1.44
CA ILE A 49 -5.51 16.84 1.61
C ILE A 49 -6.63 16.68 0.58
N VAL A 50 -7.85 16.58 1.07
CA VAL A 50 -9.07 16.44 0.27
C VAL A 50 -9.91 17.70 0.44
N GLN A 51 -10.30 18.33 -0.66
CA GLN A 51 -11.09 19.54 -0.70
C GLN A 51 -12.50 19.29 -1.19
N ASN A 52 -13.46 19.99 -0.61
CA ASN A 52 -14.80 20.10 -1.16
C ASN A 52 -14.87 21.30 -2.12
N THR A 53 -14.84 21.03 -3.42
CA THR A 53 -14.96 22.07 -4.47
C THR A 53 -16.42 22.29 -4.92
N GLY A 54 -17.38 21.60 -4.28
CA GLY A 54 -18.81 21.76 -4.53
C GLY A 54 -19.45 22.87 -3.73
N ASP A 55 -20.77 23.00 -3.84
CA ASP A 55 -21.61 24.02 -3.18
C ASP A 55 -22.41 23.48 -1.99
N LYS A 56 -22.33 22.19 -1.70
CA LYS A 56 -22.98 21.52 -0.54
C LYS A 56 -21.93 20.89 0.36
N PRO A 57 -22.21 20.68 1.66
CA PRO A 57 -21.30 19.99 2.55
C PRO A 57 -20.95 18.59 2.04
N LEU A 58 -19.66 18.26 2.04
CA LEU A 58 -19.12 16.94 1.68
C LEU A 58 -19.05 16.08 2.94
N VAL A 59 -19.68 14.90 2.90
CA VAL A 59 -19.62 13.89 3.97
C VAL A 59 -18.89 12.65 3.45
N ILE A 60 -17.78 12.31 4.09
CA ILE A 60 -17.05 11.07 3.80
C ILE A 60 -17.68 9.95 4.64
N ASN A 61 -18.43 9.07 3.99
CA ASN A 61 -19.16 8.00 4.66
C ASN A 61 -18.24 6.84 5.04
N ARG A 62 -17.29 6.51 4.16
CA ARG A 62 -16.39 5.37 4.32
C ARG A 62 -15.11 5.57 3.50
N VAL A 63 -13.99 5.11 4.04
CA VAL A 63 -12.73 4.97 3.30
C VAL A 63 -12.27 3.52 3.43
N THR A 64 -11.88 2.91 2.32
CA THR A 64 -11.37 1.54 2.27
C THR A 64 -10.02 1.50 1.58
N ALA A 65 -9.23 0.51 1.92
CA ALA A 65 -7.97 0.22 1.23
C ALA A 65 -8.04 -1.15 0.54
N SER A 66 -7.24 -1.33 -0.50
CA SER A 66 -7.18 -2.57 -1.29
C SER A 66 -6.58 -3.78 -0.54
N CYS A 67 -6.01 -3.58 0.66
CA CYS A 67 -5.50 -4.65 1.53
C CYS A 67 -5.58 -4.26 3.01
N GLY A 68 -5.55 -5.24 3.90
CA GLY A 68 -5.44 -5.02 5.35
C GLY A 68 -4.09 -4.44 5.81
N CYS A 69 -3.09 -4.40 4.91
CA CYS A 69 -1.78 -3.78 5.15
C CYS A 69 -1.80 -2.24 5.05
N THR A 70 -2.93 -1.65 4.65
CA THR A 70 -3.10 -0.21 4.50
C THR A 70 -4.30 0.24 5.31
N ARG A 71 -4.09 1.20 6.21
CA ARG A 71 -5.09 1.68 7.16
C ARG A 71 -5.37 3.15 6.91
N PRO A 72 -6.56 3.51 6.37
CA PRO A 72 -6.98 4.89 6.25
C PRO A 72 -7.62 5.39 7.55
N GLU A 73 -7.33 6.64 7.91
CA GLU A 73 -7.96 7.39 8.99
C GLU A 73 -8.47 8.72 8.44
N TRP A 74 -9.68 9.13 8.79
CA TRP A 74 -10.32 10.36 8.31
C TRP A 74 -11.30 10.94 9.31
N SER A 75 -11.62 12.24 9.16
CA SER A 75 -12.70 12.87 9.92
C SER A 75 -14.08 12.50 9.35
N LYS A 76 -15.04 12.27 10.21
CA LYS A 76 -16.46 12.09 9.87
C LYS A 76 -17.24 13.42 9.81
N GLU A 77 -16.60 14.52 10.19
CA GLU A 77 -17.22 15.83 10.16
C GLU A 77 -17.50 16.29 8.72
N PRO A 78 -18.66 16.90 8.46
CA PRO A 78 -18.97 17.47 7.15
C PRO A 78 -17.99 18.58 6.78
N VAL A 79 -17.45 18.50 5.56
CA VAL A 79 -16.54 19.51 5.00
C VAL A 79 -17.34 20.54 4.24
N SER A 80 -17.36 21.78 4.73
CA SER A 80 -18.07 22.89 4.09
C SER A 80 -17.50 23.21 2.70
N PRO A 81 -18.29 23.84 1.80
CA PRO A 81 -17.82 24.30 0.51
C PRO A 81 -16.51 25.10 0.60
N GLY A 82 -15.54 24.80 -0.26
CA GLY A 82 -14.22 25.42 -0.33
C GLY A 82 -13.25 24.99 0.78
N LYS A 83 -13.68 24.22 1.79
CA LYS A 83 -12.82 23.76 2.89
C LYS A 83 -12.17 22.42 2.56
N THR A 84 -11.14 22.08 3.34
CA THR A 84 -10.35 20.86 3.23
C THR A 84 -10.53 19.95 4.45
N THR A 85 -10.22 18.68 4.27
CA THR A 85 -10.08 17.68 5.33
C THR A 85 -8.88 16.79 5.02
N GLU A 86 -8.43 16.07 6.02
CA GLU A 86 -7.29 15.14 5.92
C GLU A 86 -7.76 13.70 5.79
N VAL A 87 -7.06 12.93 4.95
CA VAL A 87 -7.15 11.47 4.91
C VAL A 87 -5.74 10.94 5.13
N LYS A 88 -5.46 10.46 6.34
CA LYS A 88 -4.19 9.85 6.68
C LYS A 88 -4.20 8.39 6.24
N VAL A 89 -3.14 7.97 5.57
CA VAL A 89 -2.96 6.60 5.08
C VAL A 89 -1.68 6.04 5.66
N SER A 90 -1.79 4.92 6.38
CA SER A 90 -0.63 4.21 6.96
C SER A 90 -0.48 2.86 6.27
N TYR A 91 0.73 2.57 5.79
CA TYR A 91 1.11 1.31 5.15
C TYR A 91 2.07 0.54 6.04
N ASP A 92 1.81 -0.76 6.22
CA ASP A 92 2.66 -1.69 6.97
C ASP A 92 3.53 -2.50 6.01
N PRO A 93 4.87 -2.26 5.97
CA PRO A 93 5.79 -2.96 5.09
C PRO A 93 6.21 -4.34 5.61
N ALA A 94 5.90 -4.69 6.86
CA ALA A 94 6.38 -5.91 7.50
C ALA A 94 5.94 -7.18 6.74
N GLY A 95 6.89 -8.03 6.37
CA GLY A 95 6.66 -9.26 5.60
C GLY A 95 6.23 -9.01 4.15
N ARG A 96 6.56 -7.84 3.56
CA ARG A 96 6.11 -7.45 2.21
C ARG A 96 7.20 -6.83 1.36
N PRO A 97 8.36 -7.50 1.20
CA PRO A 97 9.44 -6.98 0.35
C PRO A 97 8.99 -6.88 -1.11
N GLY A 98 9.58 -5.92 -1.82
CA GLY A 98 9.29 -5.66 -3.23
C GLY A 98 8.42 -4.43 -3.48
N PRO A 99 8.07 -4.15 -4.74
CA PRO A 99 7.26 -3.01 -5.13
C PRO A 99 5.79 -3.17 -4.71
N PHE A 100 5.17 -2.06 -4.33
CA PHE A 100 3.74 -2.05 -3.99
C PHE A 100 3.03 -0.83 -4.57
N THR A 101 1.73 -1.02 -4.84
CA THR A 101 0.75 0.05 -5.07
C THR A 101 -0.54 -0.33 -4.37
N LYS A 102 -1.06 0.58 -3.53
CA LYS A 102 -2.30 0.38 -2.77
C LYS A 102 -3.28 1.48 -3.09
N ILE A 103 -4.52 1.10 -3.39
CA ILE A 103 -5.60 2.03 -3.72
C ILE A 103 -6.43 2.26 -2.46
N ILE A 104 -6.75 3.53 -2.23
CA ILE A 104 -7.62 4.01 -1.16
C ILE A 104 -8.88 4.59 -1.80
N SER A 105 -10.02 3.97 -1.56
CA SER A 105 -11.31 4.40 -2.10
C SER A 105 -12.11 5.15 -1.05
N ILE A 106 -12.41 6.42 -1.32
CA ILE A 106 -13.20 7.32 -0.49
C ILE A 106 -14.64 7.33 -1.03
N TYR A 107 -15.59 6.92 -0.22
CA TYR A 107 -17.02 6.96 -0.52
C TYR A 107 -17.67 8.13 0.21
N SER A 108 -18.36 8.97 -0.52
CA SER A 108 -18.96 10.21 -0.01
C SER A 108 -20.33 10.46 -0.63
N ASN A 109 -21.01 11.50 -0.16
CA ASN A 109 -22.23 12.03 -0.78
C ASN A 109 -21.96 12.84 -2.06
N GLY A 110 -20.72 12.89 -2.53
CA GLY A 110 -20.34 13.59 -3.75
C GLY A 110 -20.86 12.91 -5.02
N LYS A 111 -20.93 13.68 -6.12
CA LYS A 111 -21.51 13.24 -7.41
C LYS A 111 -20.91 11.93 -7.99
N LYS A 112 -19.66 11.61 -7.69
CA LYS A 112 -18.94 10.45 -8.24
C LYS A 112 -18.92 9.28 -7.27
N GLY A 113 -19.86 9.00 -6.48
CA GLY A 113 -19.94 7.81 -5.62
C GLY A 113 -18.65 7.36 -4.90
N SER A 114 -17.52 7.34 -5.60
CA SER A 114 -16.18 7.05 -5.04
C SER A 114 -15.11 7.94 -5.66
N PHE A 115 -14.08 8.24 -4.86
CA PHE A 115 -12.87 8.97 -5.24
C PHE A 115 -11.64 8.17 -4.79
N ASN A 116 -10.67 7.96 -5.68
CA ASN A 116 -9.54 7.09 -5.41
C ASN A 116 -8.25 7.89 -5.25
N LEU A 117 -7.54 7.54 -4.17
CA LEU A 117 -6.14 7.91 -3.93
C LEU A 117 -5.28 6.65 -4.02
N ALA A 118 -3.98 6.81 -4.16
CA ALA A 118 -3.05 5.70 -4.16
C ALA A 118 -1.78 6.02 -3.37
N VAL A 119 -1.19 4.99 -2.75
CA VAL A 119 0.17 5.04 -2.24
C VAL A 119 0.98 3.96 -2.93
N LYS A 120 2.24 4.25 -3.24
CA LYS A 120 3.17 3.32 -3.88
C LYS A 120 4.56 3.43 -3.28
N GLY A 121 5.40 2.44 -3.55
CA GLY A 121 6.80 2.42 -3.10
C GLY A 121 7.43 1.07 -3.36
N THR A 122 8.63 0.88 -2.80
CA THR A 122 9.35 -0.39 -2.81
C THR A 122 9.83 -0.69 -1.40
N VAL A 123 9.54 -1.88 -0.91
CA VAL A 123 10.02 -2.36 0.39
C VAL A 123 11.33 -3.11 0.18
N THR A 124 12.41 -2.64 0.83
CA THR A 124 13.66 -3.40 0.90
C THR A 124 13.53 -4.49 1.94
N PRO A 125 13.96 -5.72 1.61
CA PRO A 125 13.93 -6.81 2.56
C PRO A 125 14.72 -6.46 3.83
N ARG A 126 14.32 -7.06 4.94
CA ARG A 126 15.07 -7.00 6.18
C ARG A 126 16.48 -7.54 5.94
N PRO A 127 17.52 -6.82 6.40
CA PRO A 127 18.86 -7.37 6.37
C PRO A 127 18.92 -8.69 7.13
N PHE A 128 19.70 -9.62 6.60
CA PHE A 128 19.96 -10.85 7.33
C PHE A 128 20.63 -10.52 8.67
N ARG A 129 19.99 -10.91 9.78
CA ARG A 129 20.57 -10.82 11.12
C ARG A 129 21.08 -12.18 11.54
N PRO A 130 22.39 -12.31 11.84
CA PRO A 130 22.95 -13.59 12.26
C PRO A 130 22.51 -14.06 13.66
N ASP A 131 21.68 -13.27 14.35
CA ASP A 131 21.11 -13.57 15.67
C ASP A 131 19.83 -14.44 15.64
N PHE A 132 19.41 -14.90 14.46
CA PHE A 132 18.34 -15.87 14.37
C PHE A 132 18.70 -17.16 15.13
N SER A 133 17.80 -17.55 16.03
CA SER A 133 17.85 -18.90 16.60
C SER A 133 17.51 -19.93 15.52
N TYR A 134 18.34 -20.95 15.40
CA TYR A 134 18.14 -22.10 14.49
C TYR A 134 17.81 -23.35 15.30
N PRO A 135 16.59 -23.45 15.86
CA PRO A 135 16.21 -24.54 16.77
C PRO A 135 15.98 -25.88 16.07
N TYR A 136 15.84 -25.87 14.75
CA TYR A 136 15.59 -27.09 13.98
C TYR A 136 16.83 -27.50 13.19
N SER A 137 17.02 -28.82 12.98
CA SER A 137 18.14 -29.34 12.19
C SER A 137 17.74 -30.52 11.32
N ILE A 138 18.37 -30.61 10.17
CA ILE A 138 18.37 -31.74 9.25
C ILE A 138 19.84 -32.08 9.00
N GLY A 139 20.40 -33.01 9.74
CA GLY A 139 21.84 -33.23 9.77
C GLY A 139 22.58 -31.97 10.23
N GLU A 140 23.50 -31.49 9.42
CA GLU A 140 24.30 -30.26 9.68
C GLU A 140 23.59 -28.99 9.24
N LEU A 141 22.50 -29.08 8.48
CA LEU A 141 21.67 -27.96 8.11
C LEU A 141 20.76 -27.56 9.26
N LYS A 142 20.89 -26.34 9.75
CA LYS A 142 19.98 -25.76 10.75
C LYS A 142 19.00 -24.81 10.09
N LEU A 143 17.77 -24.80 10.61
CA LEU A 143 16.68 -23.95 10.11
C LEU A 143 16.09 -23.10 11.25
N HIS A 144 15.68 -21.89 10.92
CA HIS A 144 15.00 -21.03 11.90
C HIS A 144 13.54 -21.44 12.12
N THR A 145 12.93 -22.11 11.15
CA THR A 145 11.58 -22.68 11.25
C THR A 145 11.49 -24.01 10.49
N LYS A 146 10.62 -24.87 10.91
CA LYS A 146 10.24 -26.11 10.19
C LYS A 146 8.90 -26.00 9.48
N ASN A 147 8.16 -24.92 9.74
CA ASN A 147 6.84 -24.68 9.15
C ASN A 147 6.86 -23.35 8.40
N VAL A 148 6.41 -23.37 7.16
CA VAL A 148 6.22 -22.17 6.35
C VAL A 148 4.73 -21.83 6.35
N LEU A 149 4.38 -20.69 6.93
CA LEU A 149 3.01 -20.24 7.07
C LEU A 149 2.76 -19.05 6.14
N PHE A 150 2.00 -19.26 5.10
CA PHE A 150 1.56 -18.19 4.22
C PHE A 150 0.40 -17.43 4.86
N SER A 151 0.58 -16.15 5.14
CA SER A 151 -0.41 -15.29 5.81
C SER A 151 -1.65 -15.02 4.95
N SER A 152 -1.53 -15.14 3.64
CA SER A 152 -2.63 -14.97 2.68
C SER A 152 -2.25 -15.61 1.35
N VAL A 153 -3.08 -16.52 0.85
CA VAL A 153 -2.94 -17.08 -0.49
C VAL A 153 -4.12 -16.58 -1.34
N ILE A 154 -3.83 -15.72 -2.30
CA ILE A 154 -4.82 -15.19 -3.24
C ILE A 154 -4.56 -15.86 -4.59
N PRO A 155 -5.57 -16.39 -5.30
CA PRO A 155 -5.39 -17.14 -6.54
C PRO A 155 -4.64 -16.40 -7.65
N THR A 156 -4.62 -15.07 -7.60
CA THR A 156 -4.04 -14.18 -8.62
C THR A 156 -2.73 -13.51 -8.19
N ALA A 157 -2.21 -13.82 -7.00
CA ALA A 157 -0.99 -13.20 -6.47
C ALA A 157 -0.01 -14.26 -5.97
N THR A 158 1.27 -14.04 -6.27
CA THR A 158 2.36 -14.83 -5.68
C THR A 158 2.63 -14.31 -4.27
N SER A 159 2.61 -15.21 -3.28
CA SER A 159 3.04 -14.93 -1.91
C SER A 159 4.32 -15.70 -1.64
N GLY A 160 5.30 -15.07 -1.00
CA GLY A 160 6.58 -15.69 -0.66
C GLY A 160 6.90 -15.56 0.82
N GLU A 161 7.48 -16.62 1.37
CA GLU A 161 8.00 -16.66 2.74
C GLU A 161 9.46 -17.10 2.70
N ARG A 162 10.26 -16.69 3.69
CA ARG A 162 11.68 -16.99 3.75
C ARG A 162 11.99 -17.95 4.88
N VAL A 163 12.77 -18.97 4.56
CA VAL A 163 13.31 -19.92 5.52
C VAL A 163 14.82 -19.70 5.62
N MET A 164 15.27 -19.17 6.76
CA MET A 164 16.70 -18.98 7.01
C MET A 164 17.35 -20.30 7.37
N ILE A 165 18.48 -20.57 6.75
CA ILE A 165 19.26 -21.79 6.91
C ILE A 165 20.69 -21.47 7.31
N LEU A 166 21.33 -22.38 8.04
CA LEU A 166 22.72 -22.25 8.50
C LEU A 166 23.41 -23.62 8.34
N ASN A 167 24.58 -23.62 7.71
CA ASN A 167 25.48 -24.78 7.77
C ASN A 167 26.23 -24.79 9.10
N SER A 168 25.88 -25.70 9.99
CA SER A 168 26.56 -25.88 11.28
C SER A 168 27.68 -26.94 11.22
N GLY A 169 27.90 -27.53 10.05
CA GLY A 169 28.94 -28.52 9.81
C GLY A 169 30.32 -27.91 9.57
N LYS A 170 31.28 -28.80 9.29
CA LYS A 170 32.70 -28.44 9.04
C LYS A 170 33.03 -28.40 7.54
N GLU A 171 32.14 -28.91 6.70
CA GLU A 171 32.31 -29.01 5.25
C GLU A 171 31.27 -28.15 4.52
N GLU A 172 31.49 -27.92 3.23
CA GLU A 172 30.51 -27.23 2.38
C GLU A 172 29.27 -28.12 2.24
N LEU A 173 28.09 -27.51 2.38
CA LEU A 173 26.81 -28.16 2.31
C LEU A 173 26.03 -27.69 1.08
N SER A 174 25.76 -28.62 0.16
CA SER A 174 24.85 -28.35 -0.95
C SER A 174 23.41 -28.57 -0.49
N VAL A 175 22.58 -27.55 -0.65
CA VAL A 175 21.17 -27.57 -0.24
C VAL A 175 20.29 -27.57 -1.48
N GLN A 176 19.32 -28.46 -1.48
CA GLN A 176 18.31 -28.54 -2.54
C GLN A 176 16.97 -28.94 -1.95
N THR A 177 15.90 -28.58 -2.61
CA THR A 177 14.56 -29.02 -2.24
C THR A 177 14.26 -30.38 -2.82
N ASP A 178 13.54 -31.19 -2.07
CA ASP A 178 12.91 -32.41 -2.60
C ASP A 178 11.65 -32.03 -3.39
N LYS A 179 10.86 -33.02 -3.80
CA LYS A 179 9.64 -32.83 -4.60
C LYS A 179 8.68 -31.86 -3.95
N LEU A 180 8.52 -30.71 -4.58
CA LEU A 180 7.52 -29.71 -4.20
C LEU A 180 6.22 -29.93 -4.97
N PRO A 181 5.06 -29.65 -4.36
CA PRO A 181 3.80 -29.53 -5.10
C PRO A 181 3.91 -28.49 -6.22
N SER A 182 3.20 -28.68 -7.32
CA SER A 182 3.28 -27.84 -8.51
C SER A 182 2.88 -26.35 -8.28
N TYR A 183 2.20 -26.07 -7.18
CA TYR A 183 1.81 -24.70 -6.79
C TYR A 183 2.83 -24.02 -5.87
N LEU A 184 3.92 -24.70 -5.51
CA LEU A 184 5.03 -24.14 -4.73
C LEU A 184 6.30 -24.08 -5.57
N MET A 185 7.02 -22.98 -5.42
CA MET A 185 8.39 -22.82 -5.89
C MET A 185 9.27 -22.48 -4.71
N ALA A 186 10.50 -23.01 -4.71
CA ALA A 186 11.51 -22.62 -3.75
C ALA A 186 12.79 -22.26 -4.50
N GLU A 187 13.41 -21.18 -4.06
CA GLU A 187 14.73 -20.76 -4.50
C GLU A 187 15.66 -20.78 -3.31
N ILE A 188 16.84 -21.35 -3.48
CA ILE A 188 17.84 -21.47 -2.40
C ILE A 188 19.04 -20.59 -2.75
N ASN A 189 19.33 -19.63 -1.90
CA ASN A 189 20.40 -18.65 -2.14
C ASN A 189 21.28 -18.45 -0.89
N PRO A 190 22.60 -18.78 -0.95
CA PRO A 190 23.22 -19.61 -1.99
C PRO A 190 22.87 -21.08 -1.84
N SER A 191 22.89 -21.84 -2.94
CA SER A 191 22.65 -23.30 -2.93
C SER A 191 23.78 -24.13 -2.32
N VAL A 192 24.97 -23.53 -2.18
CA VAL A 192 26.12 -24.12 -1.50
C VAL A 192 26.54 -23.24 -0.32
N LEU A 193 26.42 -23.79 0.87
CA LEU A 193 26.73 -23.11 2.13
C LEU A 193 28.10 -23.56 2.68
N LYS A 194 29.03 -22.65 2.79
CA LYS A 194 30.29 -22.89 3.51
C LYS A 194 30.04 -23.09 5.01
N PRO A 195 30.97 -23.75 5.73
CA PRO A 195 30.87 -23.90 7.18
C PRO A 195 30.58 -22.59 7.91
N GLY A 196 29.60 -22.59 8.80
CA GLY A 196 29.17 -21.43 9.57
C GLY A 196 28.49 -20.33 8.76
N LYS A 197 28.21 -20.53 7.47
CA LYS A 197 27.50 -19.56 6.63
C LYS A 197 26.01 -19.89 6.57
N THR A 198 25.27 -18.85 6.27
CA THR A 198 23.82 -18.85 6.20
C THR A 198 23.34 -18.62 4.78
N GLY A 199 22.10 -18.99 4.53
CA GLY A 199 21.36 -18.75 3.31
C GLY A 199 19.86 -18.68 3.57
N GLU A 200 19.09 -18.59 2.54
CA GLU A 200 17.63 -18.54 2.57
C GLU A 200 17.01 -19.42 1.48
#